data_38a31378540592fe734ca1ad964786ab
#
_entry.id   38a31378540592fe734ca1ad964786ab
#
_cell.length_a   1.000
_cell.length_b   1.000
_cell.length_c   1.000
_cell.angle_alpha   90.00
_cell.angle_beta   90.00
_cell.angle_gamma   90.00
#
_symmetry.space_group_name_H-M   'P 1'
#
loop_
_entity.id
_entity.type
_entity.pdbx_description
1 polymer ?
#
loop_
_entity_poly.entity_id
_entity_poly.type
_entity_poly.pdbx_seq_one_letter_code
_entity_poly.pdbx_strand_id
1 'polypeptide(L)'
;MAKKIDINNQAVAVGTEDDAFTLQTLSERIVQVDDSLRAKAEHAVNCLLTARNWFVGYYIVEYEQHGSDRARYGEQLLKVLAKHINRKGMTDRRLREYRQFYR
;
A
#
# COMPACT_ATOMS: atom_id res chain seq x y z
N MET A 1 -24.47 -12.53 -23.66
CA MET A 1 -25.13 -12.50 -22.36
C MET A 1 -24.16 -12.05 -21.28
N ALA A 2 -24.55 -11.05 -20.55
CA ALA A 2 -23.70 -10.51 -19.51
C ALA A 2 -23.82 -11.35 -18.25
N LYS A 3 -22.70 -11.61 -17.63
CA LYS A 3 -22.68 -12.27 -16.34
C LYS A 3 -22.34 -11.26 -15.28
N LYS A 4 -22.90 -11.45 -14.11
CA LYS A 4 -22.48 -10.68 -12.98
C LYS A 4 -21.05 -11.04 -12.63
N ILE A 5 -20.30 -10.03 -12.29
CA ILE A 5 -18.96 -10.22 -11.75
C ILE A 5 -19.04 -9.91 -10.27
N ASP A 6 -18.77 -10.92 -9.47
CA ASP A 6 -18.80 -10.77 -8.04
C ASP A 6 -17.36 -10.70 -7.55
N ILE A 7 -16.91 -9.50 -7.29
CA ILE A 7 -15.54 -9.27 -6.82
C ILE A 7 -15.61 -8.94 -5.34
N ASN A 8 -15.07 -9.82 -4.52
CA ASN A 8 -15.06 -9.61 -3.06
C ASN A 8 -16.45 -9.43 -2.48
N ASN A 9 -17.41 -10.20 -3.00
CA ASN A 9 -18.81 -10.16 -2.56
C ASN A 9 -19.50 -8.84 -2.86
N GLN A 10 -18.96 -8.09 -3.81
CA GLN A 10 -19.60 -6.87 -4.26
C GLN A 10 -19.90 -7.00 -5.72
N ALA A 11 -21.14 -7.30 -6.02
CA ALA A 11 -21.57 -7.38 -7.39
C ALA A 11 -21.68 -5.99 -7.97
N VAL A 12 -21.18 -5.85 -9.18
CA VAL A 12 -21.47 -4.65 -9.95
C VAL A 12 -22.88 -4.83 -10.49
N ALA A 13 -23.74 -3.87 -10.21
CA ALA A 13 -25.12 -3.97 -10.62
C ALA A 13 -25.22 -3.97 -12.14
N VAL A 14 -25.82 -5.03 -12.66
CA VAL A 14 -26.16 -5.11 -14.06
C VAL A 14 -27.64 -4.81 -14.15
N GLY A 15 -28.04 -4.05 -15.13
CA GLY A 15 -29.43 -3.73 -15.28
C GLY A 15 -30.32 -4.96 -15.37
N THR A 16 -31.55 -4.82 -14.93
CA THR A 16 -32.52 -5.88 -15.09
C THR A 16 -32.99 -5.93 -16.54
N GLU A 17 -33.73 -6.97 -16.85
CA GLU A 17 -34.26 -7.11 -18.20
C GLU A 17 -35.22 -5.99 -18.59
N ASP A 18 -35.85 -5.39 -17.58
CA ASP A 18 -36.80 -4.30 -17.82
C ASP A 18 -36.15 -2.96 -18.02
N ASP A 19 -34.89 -2.85 -17.66
CA ASP A 19 -34.19 -1.58 -17.78
C ASP A 19 -33.73 -1.35 -19.19
N ALA A 20 -33.99 -0.17 -19.70
CA ALA A 20 -33.40 0.23 -20.97
C ALA A 20 -31.89 0.40 -20.81
N PHE A 21 -31.13 -0.27 -21.64
CA PHE A 21 -29.68 -0.14 -21.61
C PHE A 21 -29.27 0.98 -22.55
N THR A 22 -29.28 2.18 -22.03
CA THR A 22 -28.97 3.39 -22.80
C THR A 22 -27.52 3.77 -22.61
N LEU A 23 -27.11 4.76 -23.38
CA LEU A 23 -25.76 5.32 -23.19
C LEU A 23 -25.57 5.84 -21.78
N GLN A 24 -26.60 6.45 -21.21
CA GLN A 24 -26.56 6.99 -19.86
C GLN A 24 -26.33 5.88 -18.84
N THR A 25 -27.07 4.79 -18.90
CA THR A 25 -26.91 3.69 -17.96
C THR A 25 -25.57 2.98 -18.17
N LEU A 26 -25.11 2.87 -19.40
CA LEU A 26 -23.78 2.32 -19.67
C LEU A 26 -22.70 3.15 -19.01
N SER A 27 -22.78 4.46 -19.20
CA SER A 27 -21.81 5.39 -18.61
C SER A 27 -21.80 5.26 -17.08
N GLU A 28 -22.97 5.22 -16.46
CA GLU A 28 -23.09 5.13 -15.02
C GLU A 28 -22.48 3.84 -14.47
N ARG A 29 -22.67 2.74 -15.18
CA ARG A 29 -22.12 1.46 -14.74
C ARG A 29 -20.61 1.41 -14.86
N ILE A 30 -20.06 2.00 -15.92
CA ILE A 30 -18.61 2.05 -16.10
C ILE A 30 -17.98 2.89 -14.98
N VAL A 31 -18.57 4.04 -14.69
CA VAL A 31 -18.07 4.90 -13.61
C VAL A 31 -18.13 4.18 -12.27
N GLN A 32 -19.24 3.48 -12.01
CA GLN A 32 -19.40 2.74 -10.76
C GLN A 32 -18.33 1.66 -10.59
N VAL A 33 -18.05 0.91 -11.64
CA VAL A 33 -17.01 -0.12 -11.63
C VAL A 33 -15.64 0.52 -11.40
N ASP A 34 -15.35 1.61 -12.13
CA ASP A 34 -14.09 2.30 -12.02
C ASP A 34 -13.87 2.79 -10.58
N ASP A 35 -14.86 3.48 -10.02
CA ASP A 35 -14.74 4.02 -8.66
C ASP A 35 -14.52 2.92 -7.63
N SER A 36 -15.30 1.86 -7.74
CA SER A 36 -15.25 0.77 -6.76
C SER A 36 -13.90 0.05 -6.78
N LEU A 37 -13.42 -0.27 -7.95
CA LEU A 37 -12.16 -1.02 -8.05
C LEU A 37 -10.95 -0.15 -7.77
N ARG A 38 -11.01 1.13 -8.14
CA ARG A 38 -9.95 2.07 -7.83
C ARG A 38 -9.79 2.24 -6.32
N ALA A 39 -10.91 2.37 -5.60
CA ALA A 39 -10.88 2.49 -4.15
C ALA A 39 -10.26 1.25 -3.49
N LYS A 40 -10.58 0.07 -3.99
CA LYS A 40 -10.00 -1.17 -3.46
C LYS A 40 -8.50 -1.25 -3.74
N ALA A 41 -8.08 -0.81 -4.92
CA ALA A 41 -6.66 -0.80 -5.26
C ALA A 41 -5.89 0.15 -4.35
N GLU A 42 -6.43 1.33 -4.09
CA GLU A 42 -5.79 2.29 -3.19
C GLU A 42 -5.65 1.73 -1.78
N HIS A 43 -6.70 1.08 -1.30
CA HIS A 43 -6.67 0.46 0.03
C HIS A 43 -5.60 -0.63 0.10
N ALA A 44 -5.52 -1.48 -0.92
CA ALA A 44 -4.52 -2.55 -0.95
C ALA A 44 -3.09 -2.00 -0.96
N VAL A 45 -2.85 -0.94 -1.75
CA VAL A 45 -1.53 -0.30 -1.79
C VAL A 45 -1.17 0.25 -0.41
N ASN A 46 -2.11 0.92 0.24
CA ASN A 46 -1.86 1.50 1.56
C ASN A 46 -1.54 0.43 2.59
N CYS A 47 -2.25 -0.68 2.56
CA CYS A 47 -1.98 -1.80 3.48
C CYS A 47 -0.59 -2.38 3.25
N LEU A 48 -0.19 -2.55 2.00
CA LEU A 48 1.12 -3.10 1.67
C LEU A 48 2.24 -2.16 2.06
N LEU A 49 2.06 -0.85 1.84
CA LEU A 49 3.06 0.13 2.24
C LEU A 49 3.20 0.21 3.75
N THR A 50 2.09 0.10 4.47
CA THR A 50 2.11 0.09 5.93
C THR A 50 2.90 -1.13 6.44
N ALA A 51 2.65 -2.30 5.85
CA ALA A 51 3.39 -3.51 6.21
C ALA A 51 4.88 -3.35 5.91
N ARG A 52 5.21 -2.76 4.75
CA ARG A 52 6.61 -2.49 4.39
C ARG A 52 7.28 -1.63 5.45
N ASN A 53 6.62 -0.55 5.85
CA ASN A 53 7.18 0.38 6.83
C ASN A 53 7.45 -0.33 8.16
N TRP A 54 6.55 -1.19 8.57
CA TRP A 54 6.71 -1.97 9.79
C TRP A 54 7.94 -2.90 9.70
N PHE A 55 8.07 -3.60 8.58
CA PHE A 55 9.21 -4.50 8.39
C PHE A 55 10.53 -3.76 8.33
N VAL A 56 10.57 -2.60 7.71
CA VAL A 56 11.78 -1.78 7.71
C VAL A 56 12.17 -1.42 9.14
N GLY A 57 11.19 -0.98 9.93
CA GLY A 57 11.43 -0.66 11.33
C GLY A 57 11.92 -1.88 12.13
N TYR A 58 11.30 -3.03 11.88
CA TYR A 58 11.70 -4.27 12.51
C TYR A 58 13.17 -4.59 12.25
N TYR A 59 13.60 -4.51 10.98
CA TYR A 59 14.98 -4.84 10.65
C TYR A 59 15.97 -3.84 11.23
N ILE A 60 15.60 -2.57 11.30
CA ILE A 60 16.47 -1.57 11.93
C ILE A 60 16.66 -1.90 13.41
N VAL A 61 15.58 -2.22 14.12
CA VAL A 61 15.67 -2.55 15.55
C VAL A 61 16.47 -3.84 15.75
N GLU A 62 16.25 -4.84 14.89
CA GLU A 62 17.03 -6.09 14.96
C GLU A 62 18.51 -5.81 14.79
N TYR A 63 18.86 -4.95 13.84
CA TYR A 63 20.26 -4.61 13.63
C TYR A 63 20.83 -3.85 14.83
N GLU A 64 20.08 -2.92 15.40
CA GLU A 64 20.56 -2.17 16.56
C GLU A 64 20.83 -3.06 17.75
N GLN A 65 20.12 -4.16 17.87
CA GLN A 65 20.30 -5.09 18.99
C GLN A 65 21.31 -6.19 18.71
N HIS A 66 21.37 -6.68 17.47
CA HIS A 66 22.12 -7.89 17.16
C HIS A 66 23.13 -7.75 16.03
N GLY A 67 23.17 -6.60 15.34
CA GLY A 67 24.10 -6.42 14.24
C GLY A 67 25.54 -6.52 14.71
N SER A 68 26.36 -7.29 14.00
CA SER A 68 27.74 -7.54 14.42
C SER A 68 28.62 -6.30 14.39
N ASP A 69 28.31 -5.34 13.52
CA ASP A 69 29.08 -4.11 13.39
C ASP A 69 28.30 -2.88 13.86
N ARG A 70 27.27 -3.07 14.66
CA ARG A 70 26.38 -1.99 15.07
C ARG A 70 27.08 -0.87 15.82
N ALA A 71 28.07 -1.21 16.62
CA ALA A 71 28.80 -0.22 17.42
C ALA A 71 29.55 0.79 16.56
N ARG A 72 29.88 0.42 15.34
CA ARG A 72 30.63 1.26 14.42
C ARG A 72 29.84 2.52 14.04
N TYR A 73 28.52 2.43 13.98
CA TYR A 73 27.69 3.50 13.48
C TYR A 73 27.01 4.31 14.58
N GLY A 74 26.64 3.65 15.67
CA GLY A 74 26.03 4.34 16.80
C GLY A 74 24.86 5.21 16.38
N GLU A 75 24.89 6.46 16.79
CA GLU A 75 23.79 7.39 16.50
C GLU A 75 23.73 7.81 15.03
N GLN A 76 24.78 7.53 14.26
CA GLN A 76 24.81 7.89 12.85
C GLN A 76 24.22 6.79 11.96
N LEU A 77 23.75 5.70 12.56
CA LEU A 77 23.27 4.55 11.80
C LEU A 77 22.28 4.93 10.71
N LEU A 78 21.24 5.67 11.06
CA LEU A 78 20.17 5.96 10.10
C LEU A 78 20.65 6.82 8.94
N LYS A 79 21.56 7.75 9.20
CA LYS A 79 22.13 8.57 8.13
C LYS A 79 23.00 7.73 7.19
N VAL A 80 23.80 6.86 7.75
CA VAL A 80 24.65 5.97 6.97
C VAL A 80 23.80 5.00 6.17
N LEU A 81 22.78 4.43 6.81
CA LEU A 81 21.89 3.50 6.18
C LEU A 81 21.15 4.14 5.01
N ALA A 82 20.63 5.36 5.19
CA ALA A 82 19.93 6.06 4.12
C ALA A 82 20.81 6.26 2.90
N LYS A 83 22.09 6.62 3.12
CA LYS A 83 23.04 6.79 2.03
C LYS A 83 23.35 5.46 1.35
N HIS A 84 23.46 4.41 2.13
CA HIS A 84 23.76 3.09 1.62
C HIS A 84 22.62 2.56 0.74
N ILE A 85 21.38 2.71 1.19
CA ILE A 85 20.21 2.29 0.45
C ILE A 85 20.00 3.15 -0.79
N ASN A 86 20.12 4.47 -0.63
CA ASN A 86 20.01 5.44 -1.72
C ASN A 86 18.75 5.24 -2.57
N ARG A 87 17.60 5.23 -1.91
CA ARG A 87 16.31 5.10 -2.58
C ARG A 87 15.37 6.20 -2.15
N LYS A 88 14.54 6.64 -3.08
CA LYS A 88 13.48 7.60 -2.78
C LYS A 88 12.56 7.01 -1.71
N GLY A 89 12.23 7.82 -0.74
CA GLY A 89 11.37 7.37 0.35
C GLY A 89 12.09 6.66 1.48
N MET A 90 13.41 6.50 1.37
CA MET A 90 14.25 5.85 2.39
C MET A 90 15.29 6.82 2.92
N THR A 91 14.84 8.03 3.28
CA THR A 91 15.70 9.02 3.92
C THR A 91 15.89 8.67 5.39
N ASP A 92 16.88 9.28 6.02
CA ASP A 92 17.09 9.04 7.45
C ASP A 92 15.88 9.43 8.28
N ARG A 93 15.17 10.49 7.86
CA ARG A 93 13.92 10.88 8.52
C ARG A 93 12.86 9.79 8.40
N ARG A 94 12.68 9.24 7.19
CA ARG A 94 11.69 8.17 6.98
C ARG A 94 12.07 6.91 7.73
N LEU A 95 13.34 6.55 7.71
CA LEU A 95 13.81 5.36 8.43
C LEU A 95 13.57 5.51 9.93
N ARG A 96 13.77 6.73 10.46
CA ARG A 96 13.48 6.99 11.88
C ARG A 96 12.01 6.82 12.18
N GLU A 97 11.14 7.30 11.28
CA GLU A 97 9.69 7.13 11.43
C GLU A 97 9.31 5.65 11.40
N TYR A 98 9.89 4.88 10.51
CA TYR A 98 9.60 3.45 10.42
C TYR A 98 10.06 2.70 11.65
N ARG A 99 11.22 3.06 12.17
CA ARG A 99 11.72 2.47 13.41
C ARG A 99 10.76 2.76 14.56
N GLN A 100 10.31 4.01 14.65
CA GLN A 100 9.37 4.42 15.69
C GLN A 100 8.02 3.71 15.54
N PHE A 101 7.60 3.52 14.32
CA PHE A 101 6.33 2.83 14.03
C PHE A 101 6.36 1.37 14.50
N TYR A 102 7.49 0.70 14.32
CA TYR A 102 7.64 -0.68 14.78
C TYR A 102 7.60 -0.79 16.32
N ARG A 103 8.15 0.18 16.99
CA ARG A 103 8.22 0.16 18.46
C ARG A 103 6.86 0.32 19.16
#